data_a9027358701ab40c7bf04d177d434af6
#
_entry.id   a9027358701ab40c7bf04d177d434af6
#
_cell.length_a   1.000
_cell.length_b   1.000
_cell.length_c   1.000
_cell.angle_alpha   90.00
_cell.angle_beta   90.00
_cell.angle_gamma   90.00
#
_symmetry.space_group_name_H-M   'P 1'
#
loop_
_entity.id
_entity.type
_entity.pdbx_description
1 polymer ?
#
loop_
_entity_poly.entity_id
_entity_poly.type
_entity_poly.pdbx_seq_one_letter_code
_entity_poly.pdbx_strand_id
1 'polypeptide(L)'
;MKNKENLISGSEFITHQTNYSNIFTPEDFTEEHIMMRDSVKEFNEREVIPFRSRFEKKDYKLTEDLMRKAGEMGFLSIAVPEKYGGLGMGFVSTMLVCEYISSGSGSFSTAFGAHTGIGTMPITLYGTEKQKLEYVPKLASGEWFGAYCLTEPGAGSDANSGKTTATLSDDGESYKINGQKMWISNAGFCSLFIVFARIKDDKNITAFIVENNSENGITLGEEEHKLGIRASSTRQVFFNDTIVSKENMLANRGEGFKIAMNSLNVGRIKLGAAGIDSQRRLTTTSIEYANERKQFNTSISNFGAIKYKIAEMITNTYVGESACYRAAKDIEDNINRLVSEGMTHQEAELKGVEDFAVECSILKVAVSEDVQNAADEGLQIYGGMGFSEEAPMESYWRDARIARIYEGTNEINRMVSVGHLLKKAFKKEINLKKAITDSTINSKFSFLKNKKQNGIFKIEKETVNNYKDIFLTLLGHCLQDKIDLEKNQQLLLGLSNILIEIYMSESAVLRTEKNTINNEDNFKVKADLTSIYLSNANDLINKNAKEVINLISSGSKRKKLHNYLYR
;
A
#
# COMPACT_ATOMS: atom_id res chain seq x y z
N MET A 1 12.71 23.83 -1.07
CA MET A 1 13.05 22.87 -2.13
C MET A 1 14.35 22.17 -1.74
N LYS A 2 14.36 20.84 -1.59
CA LYS A 2 15.62 20.09 -1.45
C LYS A 2 16.47 20.34 -2.69
N ASN A 3 17.80 20.52 -2.51
CA ASN A 3 18.72 20.61 -3.65
C ASN A 3 18.58 19.36 -4.53
N LYS A 4 18.71 19.48 -5.87
CA LYS A 4 18.62 18.36 -6.82
C LYS A 4 19.49 17.15 -6.43
N GLU A 5 20.58 17.35 -5.70
CA GLU A 5 21.52 16.32 -5.23
C GLU A 5 20.99 15.49 -4.04
N ASN A 6 19.88 15.89 -3.41
CA ASN A 6 19.34 15.25 -2.20
C ASN A 6 17.99 14.55 -2.42
N LEU A 7 17.48 14.55 -3.66
CA LEU A 7 16.24 13.84 -4.00
C LEU A 7 16.52 12.36 -4.22
N ILE A 8 15.75 11.51 -3.55
CA ILE A 8 15.84 10.06 -3.66
C ILE A 8 14.92 9.61 -4.78
N SER A 9 15.44 8.86 -5.74
CA SER A 9 14.61 8.16 -6.74
C SER A 9 14.11 6.83 -6.17
N GLY A 10 12.99 6.34 -6.66
CA GLY A 10 12.47 5.05 -6.22
C GLY A 10 13.48 3.92 -6.38
N SER A 11 13.54 3.04 -5.41
CA SER A 11 14.46 1.90 -5.28
C SER A 11 15.93 2.24 -4.98
N GLU A 12 16.30 3.51 -4.85
CA GLU A 12 17.68 3.90 -4.53
C GLU A 12 18.10 3.51 -3.11
N PHE A 13 17.16 3.28 -2.21
CA PHE A 13 17.45 2.84 -0.84
C PHE A 13 18.33 1.59 -0.79
N ILE A 14 18.32 0.75 -1.82
CA ILE A 14 19.15 -0.48 -1.87
C ILE A 14 20.58 -0.20 -2.39
N THR A 15 20.81 0.86 -3.14
CA THR A 15 22.09 1.18 -3.77
C THR A 15 22.82 2.36 -3.12
N HIS A 16 22.11 3.17 -2.32
CA HIS A 16 22.62 4.36 -1.67
C HIS A 16 22.44 4.31 -0.16
N GLN A 17 23.21 5.13 0.56
CA GLN A 17 23.00 5.41 1.97
C GLN A 17 22.18 6.69 2.09
N THR A 18 20.98 6.57 2.63
CA THR A 18 20.10 7.70 2.89
C THR A 18 20.54 8.42 4.16
N ASN A 19 20.52 9.76 4.14
CA ASN A 19 20.77 10.55 5.33
C ASN A 19 19.44 10.84 6.04
N TYR A 20 19.44 10.83 7.38
CA TYR A 20 18.26 11.14 8.20
C TYR A 20 17.65 12.52 7.90
N SER A 21 18.48 13.51 7.51
CA SER A 21 18.03 14.85 7.16
C SER A 21 17.22 14.91 5.85
N ASN A 22 17.29 13.86 5.03
CA ASN A 22 16.63 13.82 3.72
C ASN A 22 15.29 13.11 3.74
N ILE A 23 14.90 12.47 4.85
CA ILE A 23 13.60 11.82 4.97
C ILE A 23 12.57 12.73 5.61
N PHE A 24 11.32 12.54 5.22
CA PHE A 24 10.16 13.13 5.89
C PHE A 24 9.60 12.14 6.92
N THR A 25 9.16 12.67 8.04
CA THR A 25 8.63 11.90 9.17
C THR A 25 7.36 12.57 9.72
N PRO A 26 6.52 11.89 10.47
CA PRO A 26 5.35 12.53 11.09
C PRO A 26 5.66 13.74 11.97
N GLU A 27 6.87 13.83 12.49
CA GLU A 27 7.35 14.98 13.26
C GLU A 27 7.58 16.23 12.37
N ASP A 28 7.58 16.08 11.04
CA ASP A 28 7.66 17.18 10.08
C ASP A 28 6.28 17.68 9.61
N PHE A 29 5.18 17.17 10.15
CA PHE A 29 3.84 17.61 9.78
C PHE A 29 3.67 19.10 10.02
N THR A 30 3.15 19.80 9.00
CA THR A 30 2.78 21.22 9.09
C THR A 30 1.49 21.39 9.90
N GLU A 31 1.18 22.63 10.29
CA GLU A 31 -0.08 22.95 10.94
C GLU A 31 -1.28 22.51 10.11
N GLU A 32 -1.21 22.65 8.79
CA GLU A 32 -2.26 22.19 7.86
C GLU A 32 -2.44 20.66 7.90
N HIS A 33 -1.35 19.88 7.91
CA HIS A 33 -1.41 18.43 8.08
C HIS A 33 -2.06 18.05 9.43
N ILE A 34 -1.72 18.78 10.50
CA ILE A 34 -2.26 18.53 11.85
C ILE A 34 -3.76 18.82 11.88
N MET A 35 -4.19 19.97 11.34
CA MET A 35 -5.62 20.34 11.25
C MET A 35 -6.43 19.31 10.45
N MET A 36 -5.91 18.85 9.33
CA MET A 36 -6.55 17.83 8.51
C MET A 36 -6.66 16.50 9.26
N ARG A 37 -5.58 16.04 9.87
CA ARG A 37 -5.57 14.84 10.72
C ARG A 37 -6.67 14.91 11.77
N ASP A 38 -6.71 16.00 12.51
CA ASP A 38 -7.64 16.17 13.62
C ASP A 38 -9.10 16.22 13.14
N SER A 39 -9.36 16.84 11.97
CA SER A 39 -10.67 16.84 11.33
C SER A 39 -11.15 15.44 10.96
N VAL A 40 -10.27 14.63 10.35
CA VAL A 40 -10.60 13.25 9.97
C VAL A 40 -10.79 12.36 11.19
N LYS A 41 -9.97 12.55 12.25
CA LYS A 41 -10.14 11.83 13.53
C LYS A 41 -11.48 12.15 14.17
N GLU A 42 -11.84 13.43 14.24
CA GLU A 42 -13.13 13.86 14.78
C GLU A 42 -14.31 13.26 14.01
N PHE A 43 -14.22 13.26 12.68
CA PHE A 43 -15.22 12.60 11.83
C PHE A 43 -15.37 11.12 12.19
N ASN A 44 -14.26 10.38 12.30
CA ASN A 44 -14.31 8.96 12.66
C ASN A 44 -14.90 8.71 14.04
N GLU A 45 -14.48 9.49 15.04
CA GLU A 45 -14.95 9.31 16.43
C GLU A 45 -16.46 9.59 16.56
N ARG A 46 -16.98 10.56 15.81
CA ARG A 46 -18.39 10.95 15.91
C ARG A 46 -19.32 10.19 14.99
N GLU A 47 -18.87 9.92 13.76
CA GLU A 47 -19.73 9.49 12.67
C GLU A 47 -19.55 8.03 12.27
N VAL A 48 -18.40 7.41 12.56
CA VAL A 48 -18.10 6.06 12.09
C VAL A 48 -18.09 5.05 13.24
N ILE A 49 -17.25 5.26 14.23
CA ILE A 49 -17.00 4.31 15.31
C ILE A 49 -18.24 3.94 16.12
N PRO A 50 -19.13 4.90 16.48
CA PRO A 50 -20.32 4.57 17.25
C PRO A 50 -21.29 3.61 16.54
N PHE A 51 -21.15 3.46 15.24
CA PHE A 51 -22.07 2.65 14.43
C PHE A 51 -21.53 1.28 14.04
N ARG A 52 -20.48 0.76 14.70
CA ARG A 52 -19.88 -0.55 14.43
C ARG A 52 -20.93 -1.66 14.27
N SER A 53 -21.90 -1.75 15.16
CA SER A 53 -22.94 -2.78 15.11
C SER A 53 -23.83 -2.71 13.86
N ARG A 54 -24.00 -1.52 13.27
CA ARG A 54 -24.74 -1.36 12.00
C ARG A 54 -23.94 -1.87 10.81
N PHE A 55 -22.63 -1.62 10.78
CA PHE A 55 -21.75 -2.19 9.74
C PHE A 55 -21.77 -3.73 9.78
N GLU A 56 -21.72 -4.32 10.97
CA GLU A 56 -21.79 -5.78 11.12
C GLU A 56 -23.14 -6.36 10.66
N LYS A 57 -24.23 -5.60 10.78
CA LYS A 57 -25.56 -5.93 10.27
C LYS A 57 -25.76 -5.64 8.78
N LYS A 58 -24.68 -5.30 8.05
CA LYS A 58 -24.70 -5.03 6.60
C LYS A 58 -25.56 -3.81 6.22
N ASP A 59 -25.50 -2.75 7.03
CA ASP A 59 -26.19 -1.51 6.71
C ASP A 59 -25.44 -0.73 5.61
N TYR A 60 -25.70 -1.09 4.36
CA TYR A 60 -25.06 -0.47 3.20
C TYR A 60 -25.44 1.00 3.04
N LYS A 61 -26.65 1.38 3.48
CA LYS A 61 -27.10 2.78 3.43
C LYS A 61 -26.27 3.67 4.35
N LEU A 62 -25.90 3.16 5.53
CA LEU A 62 -24.99 3.88 6.42
C LEU A 62 -23.66 4.19 5.72
N THR A 63 -23.09 3.20 5.01
CA THR A 63 -21.82 3.41 4.30
C THR A 63 -21.96 4.46 3.20
N GLU A 64 -23.05 4.44 2.42
CA GLU A 64 -23.34 5.45 1.40
C GLU A 64 -23.51 6.85 2.01
N ASP A 65 -24.26 6.99 3.11
CA ASP A 65 -24.51 8.27 3.77
C ASP A 65 -23.20 8.86 4.32
N LEU A 66 -22.33 8.03 4.89
CA LEU A 66 -20.99 8.45 5.36
C LEU A 66 -20.08 8.87 4.20
N MET A 67 -20.18 8.21 3.04
CA MET A 67 -19.45 8.63 1.85
C MET A 67 -19.90 10.01 1.36
N ARG A 68 -21.23 10.32 1.36
CA ARG A 68 -21.73 11.66 1.03
C ARG A 68 -21.22 12.70 2.02
N LYS A 69 -21.29 12.40 3.31
CA LYS A 69 -20.79 13.29 4.37
C LYS A 69 -19.29 13.55 4.26
N ALA A 70 -18.51 12.52 3.92
CA ALA A 70 -17.06 12.67 3.64
C ALA A 70 -16.82 13.57 2.42
N GLY A 71 -17.68 13.53 1.41
CA GLY A 71 -17.66 14.44 0.26
C GLY A 71 -17.93 15.90 0.66
N GLU A 72 -18.98 16.14 1.45
CA GLU A 72 -19.32 17.47 1.99
C GLU A 72 -18.17 18.08 2.81
N MET A 73 -17.39 17.24 3.51
CA MET A 73 -16.21 17.66 4.26
C MET A 73 -14.93 17.78 3.39
N GLY A 74 -15.01 17.48 2.11
CA GLY A 74 -13.88 17.57 1.19
C GLY A 74 -12.91 16.37 1.22
N PHE A 75 -13.17 15.34 2.04
CA PHE A 75 -12.25 14.20 2.18
C PHE A 75 -12.15 13.35 0.91
N LEU A 76 -13.17 13.33 0.05
CA LEU A 76 -13.13 12.63 -1.23
C LEU A 76 -12.29 13.34 -2.28
N SER A 77 -11.98 14.62 -2.09
CA SER A 77 -11.40 15.51 -3.09
C SER A 77 -9.95 15.94 -2.80
N ILE A 78 -9.30 15.39 -1.78
CA ILE A 78 -7.97 15.80 -1.31
C ILE A 78 -6.94 15.89 -2.45
N ALA A 79 -6.80 14.82 -3.22
CA ALA A 79 -5.85 14.73 -4.33
C ALA A 79 -6.39 15.29 -5.67
N VAL A 80 -7.66 15.64 -5.73
CA VAL A 80 -8.27 16.15 -6.96
C VAL A 80 -7.83 17.60 -7.18
N PRO A 81 -7.34 17.99 -8.37
CA PRO A 81 -6.95 19.36 -8.65
C PRO A 81 -8.10 20.37 -8.45
N GLU A 82 -7.78 21.57 -7.97
CA GLU A 82 -8.75 22.65 -7.70
C GLU A 82 -9.64 22.98 -8.92
N LYS A 83 -9.06 22.95 -10.12
CA LYS A 83 -9.80 23.21 -11.38
C LYS A 83 -10.93 22.22 -11.66
N TYR A 84 -10.96 21.08 -10.96
CA TYR A 84 -12.03 20.08 -11.03
C TYR A 84 -12.82 19.97 -9.72
N GLY A 85 -12.75 21.00 -8.87
CA GLY A 85 -13.51 21.08 -7.62
C GLY A 85 -12.89 20.34 -6.45
N GLY A 86 -11.60 19.96 -6.53
CA GLY A 86 -10.86 19.33 -5.45
C GLY A 86 -10.10 20.31 -4.58
N LEU A 87 -9.33 19.78 -3.61
CA LEU A 87 -8.48 20.56 -2.72
C LEU A 87 -7.03 20.70 -3.24
N GLY A 88 -6.64 19.92 -4.24
CA GLY A 88 -5.32 19.98 -4.87
C GLY A 88 -4.14 19.74 -3.92
N MET A 89 -4.38 19.00 -2.82
CA MET A 89 -3.37 18.78 -1.79
C MET A 89 -2.35 17.71 -2.19
N GLY A 90 -1.17 17.79 -1.57
CA GLY A 90 -0.06 16.89 -1.86
C GLY A 90 -0.29 15.43 -1.45
N PHE A 91 0.67 14.60 -1.81
CA PHE A 91 0.58 13.15 -1.61
C PHE A 91 0.65 12.78 -0.11
N VAL A 92 1.40 13.55 0.70
CA VAL A 92 1.46 13.38 2.16
C VAL A 92 0.07 13.58 2.77
N SER A 93 -0.64 14.65 2.41
CA SER A 93 -2.00 14.92 2.88
C SER A 93 -2.98 13.81 2.49
N THR A 94 -2.85 13.29 1.27
CA THR A 94 -3.65 12.16 0.79
C THR A 94 -3.43 10.92 1.65
N MET A 95 -2.17 10.59 1.99
CA MET A 95 -1.86 9.46 2.86
C MET A 95 -2.40 9.66 4.26
N LEU A 96 -2.29 10.86 4.81
CA LEU A 96 -2.80 11.20 6.12
C LEU A 96 -4.32 11.02 6.22
N VAL A 97 -5.09 11.48 5.23
CA VAL A 97 -6.53 11.24 5.22
C VAL A 97 -6.84 9.74 5.11
N CYS A 98 -6.13 9.00 4.24
CA CYS A 98 -6.30 7.55 4.12
C CYS A 98 -6.01 6.81 5.42
N GLU A 99 -4.98 7.22 6.17
CA GLU A 99 -4.61 6.64 7.44
C GLU A 99 -5.75 6.76 8.45
N TYR A 100 -6.18 7.98 8.73
CA TYR A 100 -7.14 8.23 9.81
C TYR A 100 -8.58 7.86 9.46
N ILE A 101 -9.02 8.03 8.20
CA ILE A 101 -10.38 7.65 7.76
C ILE A 101 -10.61 6.15 7.88
N SER A 102 -9.54 5.36 7.77
CA SER A 102 -9.62 3.90 7.69
C SER A 102 -9.76 3.21 9.04
N SER A 103 -9.44 3.87 10.13
CA SER A 103 -9.39 3.23 11.46
C SER A 103 -10.76 3.01 12.12
N GLY A 104 -11.80 3.67 11.62
CA GLY A 104 -13.14 3.59 12.21
C GLY A 104 -13.94 2.35 11.82
N SER A 105 -13.87 1.95 10.56
CA SER A 105 -14.57 0.78 10.01
C SER A 105 -13.91 0.30 8.73
N GLY A 106 -13.60 -0.99 8.64
CA GLY A 106 -13.10 -1.61 7.41
C GLY A 106 -14.08 -1.51 6.24
N SER A 107 -15.40 -1.54 6.52
CA SER A 107 -16.43 -1.37 5.49
C SER A 107 -16.40 0.02 4.88
N PHE A 108 -16.37 1.06 5.71
CA PHE A 108 -16.29 2.45 5.26
C PHE A 108 -14.95 2.76 4.58
N SER A 109 -13.84 2.32 5.17
CA SER A 109 -12.49 2.43 4.58
C SER A 109 -12.42 1.84 3.17
N THR A 110 -13.02 0.66 2.96
CA THR A 110 -13.03 0.00 1.65
C THR A 110 -13.84 0.82 0.63
N ALA A 111 -15.01 1.33 1.02
CA ALA A 111 -15.83 2.16 0.13
C ALA A 111 -15.10 3.47 -0.25
N PHE A 112 -14.49 4.13 0.73
CA PHE A 112 -13.68 5.34 0.54
C PHE A 112 -12.48 5.10 -0.37
N GLY A 113 -11.71 4.05 -0.09
CA GLY A 113 -10.51 3.71 -0.87
C GLY A 113 -10.85 3.31 -2.31
N ALA A 114 -11.90 2.51 -2.52
CA ALA A 114 -12.37 2.14 -3.85
C ALA A 114 -12.81 3.35 -4.67
N HIS A 115 -13.53 4.29 -4.07
CA HIS A 115 -13.96 5.52 -4.74
C HIS A 115 -12.79 6.44 -5.05
N THR A 116 -12.01 6.85 -4.04
CA THR A 116 -10.95 7.87 -4.20
C THR A 116 -9.69 7.32 -4.89
N GLY A 117 -9.44 6.01 -4.80
CA GLY A 117 -8.25 5.37 -5.36
C GLY A 117 -8.44 4.86 -6.78
N ILE A 118 -9.43 4.03 -7.00
CA ILE A 118 -9.59 3.30 -8.27
C ILE A 118 -10.86 3.69 -9.03
N GLY A 119 -11.82 4.36 -8.40
CA GLY A 119 -13.02 4.90 -9.06
C GLY A 119 -12.80 6.28 -9.68
N THR A 120 -12.09 7.19 -9.00
CA THR A 120 -11.87 8.59 -9.41
C THR A 120 -10.53 8.79 -10.12
N MET A 121 -9.43 8.27 -9.56
CA MET A 121 -8.08 8.52 -10.09
C MET A 121 -7.85 8.10 -11.55
N PRO A 122 -8.41 7.00 -12.08
CA PRO A 122 -8.24 6.71 -13.50
C PRO A 122 -8.71 7.83 -14.41
N ILE A 123 -9.78 8.54 -14.04
CA ILE A 123 -10.29 9.69 -14.82
C ILE A 123 -9.37 10.90 -14.64
N THR A 124 -8.93 11.21 -13.43
CA THR A 124 -8.03 12.34 -13.19
C THR A 124 -6.68 12.16 -13.90
N LEU A 125 -6.14 10.92 -13.93
CA LEU A 125 -4.83 10.63 -14.47
C LEU A 125 -4.81 10.33 -15.98
N TYR A 126 -5.91 9.85 -16.57
CA TYR A 126 -5.93 9.38 -17.95
C TYR A 126 -7.05 10.01 -18.79
N GLY A 127 -8.00 10.68 -18.16
CA GLY A 127 -9.12 11.32 -18.84
C GLY A 127 -8.69 12.51 -19.70
N THR A 128 -9.43 12.73 -20.78
CA THR A 128 -9.39 13.98 -21.54
C THR A 128 -9.94 15.13 -20.68
N GLU A 129 -9.65 16.38 -21.06
CA GLU A 129 -10.19 17.53 -20.33
C GLU A 129 -11.74 17.52 -20.28
N LYS A 130 -12.40 17.08 -21.37
CA LYS A 130 -13.85 16.91 -21.41
C LYS A 130 -14.33 15.91 -20.36
N GLN A 131 -13.73 14.72 -20.32
CA GLN A 131 -14.07 13.67 -19.35
C GLN A 131 -13.83 14.15 -17.90
N LYS A 132 -12.71 14.84 -17.65
CA LYS A 132 -12.39 15.36 -16.30
C LYS A 132 -13.42 16.40 -15.85
N LEU A 133 -13.76 17.37 -16.70
CA LEU A 133 -14.73 18.42 -16.38
C LEU A 133 -16.15 17.85 -16.18
N GLU A 134 -16.49 16.77 -16.87
CA GLU A 134 -17.80 16.14 -16.77
C GLU A 134 -17.98 15.29 -15.51
N TYR A 135 -16.96 14.47 -15.16
CA TYR A 135 -17.09 13.43 -14.15
C TYR A 135 -16.42 13.79 -12.82
N VAL A 136 -15.24 14.41 -12.85
CA VAL A 136 -14.41 14.57 -11.64
C VAL A 136 -15.09 15.48 -10.59
N PRO A 137 -15.74 16.61 -10.92
CA PRO A 137 -16.40 17.44 -9.91
C PRO A 137 -17.50 16.69 -9.14
N LYS A 138 -18.28 15.87 -9.82
CA LYS A 138 -19.34 15.06 -9.20
C LYS A 138 -18.77 13.97 -8.27
N LEU A 139 -17.63 13.37 -8.67
CA LEU A 139 -16.93 12.38 -7.84
C LEU A 139 -16.26 13.04 -6.63
N ALA A 140 -15.64 14.19 -6.81
CA ALA A 140 -14.98 14.95 -5.77
C ALA A 140 -15.94 15.43 -4.66
N SER A 141 -17.13 15.86 -5.05
CA SER A 141 -18.18 16.32 -4.12
C SER A 141 -18.93 15.19 -3.40
N GLY A 142 -18.84 13.95 -3.89
CA GLY A 142 -19.68 12.84 -3.42
C GLY A 142 -21.11 12.87 -3.96
N GLU A 143 -21.42 13.70 -4.96
CA GLU A 143 -22.66 13.62 -5.72
C GLU A 143 -22.72 12.28 -6.46
N TRP A 144 -21.63 11.88 -7.09
CA TRP A 144 -21.46 10.59 -7.74
C TRP A 144 -20.37 9.75 -7.05
N PHE A 145 -20.54 8.44 -7.13
CA PHE A 145 -19.52 7.50 -6.67
C PHE A 145 -19.03 6.64 -7.83
N GLY A 146 -17.72 6.36 -7.81
CA GLY A 146 -17.06 5.50 -8.78
C GLY A 146 -16.82 4.10 -8.24
N ALA A 147 -16.85 3.12 -9.14
CA ALA A 147 -16.46 1.74 -8.90
C ALA A 147 -15.54 1.22 -10.02
N TYR A 148 -14.81 0.14 -9.76
CA TYR A 148 -13.72 -0.33 -10.61
C TYR A 148 -13.96 -1.77 -11.06
N CYS A 149 -14.29 -1.94 -12.33
CA CYS A 149 -14.68 -3.20 -12.95
C CYS A 149 -13.51 -3.86 -13.69
N LEU A 150 -12.49 -4.34 -12.96
CA LEU A 150 -11.34 -5.08 -13.51
C LEU A 150 -11.53 -6.58 -13.36
N THR A 151 -11.74 -7.07 -12.14
CA THR A 151 -11.75 -8.48 -11.77
C THR A 151 -12.92 -9.23 -12.43
N GLU A 152 -12.63 -10.43 -12.94
CA GLU A 152 -13.62 -11.35 -13.51
C GLU A 152 -13.52 -12.73 -12.84
N PRO A 153 -14.53 -13.62 -12.97
CA PRO A 153 -14.47 -14.97 -12.38
C PRO A 153 -13.23 -15.77 -12.76
N GLY A 154 -12.68 -15.55 -13.96
CA GLY A 154 -11.47 -16.22 -14.46
C GLY A 154 -10.21 -15.35 -14.48
N ALA A 155 -10.26 -14.10 -14.03
CA ALA A 155 -9.18 -13.13 -14.11
C ALA A 155 -9.07 -12.29 -12.84
N GLY A 156 -8.34 -12.80 -11.85
CA GLY A 156 -7.97 -12.09 -10.62
C GLY A 156 -6.56 -11.53 -10.71
N SER A 157 -5.55 -12.29 -10.25
CA SER A 157 -4.13 -11.87 -10.32
C SER A 157 -3.63 -11.68 -11.75
N ASP A 158 -4.12 -12.48 -12.70
CA ASP A 158 -3.89 -12.28 -14.14
C ASP A 158 -4.95 -11.35 -14.73
N ALA A 159 -4.89 -10.08 -14.34
CA ALA A 159 -5.91 -9.09 -14.71
C ALA A 159 -6.03 -8.85 -16.22
N ASN A 160 -4.93 -9.06 -16.99
CA ASN A 160 -4.99 -8.88 -18.45
C ASN A 160 -5.65 -10.06 -19.19
N SER A 161 -5.99 -11.16 -18.51
CA SER A 161 -6.68 -12.32 -19.10
C SER A 161 -8.20 -12.22 -19.11
N GLY A 162 -8.77 -11.06 -18.70
CA GLY A 162 -10.21 -10.80 -18.68
C GLY A 162 -10.88 -11.07 -20.03
N LYS A 163 -12.10 -11.61 -19.97
CA LYS A 163 -12.90 -12.05 -21.15
C LYS A 163 -14.02 -11.07 -21.51
N THR A 164 -14.29 -10.05 -20.70
CA THR A 164 -15.23 -8.99 -21.05
C THR A 164 -14.80 -8.33 -22.35
N THR A 165 -15.69 -8.23 -23.32
CA THR A 165 -15.41 -7.72 -24.68
C THR A 165 -16.03 -6.35 -24.90
N ALA A 166 -15.40 -5.58 -25.79
CA ALA A 166 -15.98 -4.35 -26.35
C ALA A 166 -15.94 -4.44 -27.87
N THR A 167 -17.10 -4.39 -28.52
CA THR A 167 -17.23 -4.45 -29.97
C THR A 167 -17.65 -3.08 -30.50
N LEU A 168 -16.90 -2.55 -31.46
CA LEU A 168 -17.22 -1.27 -32.10
C LEU A 168 -18.53 -1.40 -32.88
N SER A 169 -19.42 -0.43 -32.75
CA SER A 169 -20.66 -0.33 -33.54
C SER A 169 -20.37 -0.10 -35.03
N ASP A 170 -21.34 -0.37 -35.89
CA ASP A 170 -21.18 -0.25 -37.35
C ASP A 170 -20.92 1.20 -37.80
N ASP A 171 -21.46 2.17 -37.10
CA ASP A 171 -21.24 3.61 -37.33
C ASP A 171 -19.88 4.10 -36.80
N GLY A 172 -19.19 3.29 -36.00
CA GLY A 172 -17.89 3.62 -35.41
C GLY A 172 -17.92 4.64 -34.28
N GLU A 173 -19.10 4.97 -33.72
CA GLU A 173 -19.26 6.02 -32.71
C GLU A 173 -19.43 5.48 -31.28
N SER A 174 -19.71 4.18 -31.14
CA SER A 174 -19.91 3.54 -29.84
C SER A 174 -19.30 2.15 -29.75
N TYR A 175 -19.17 1.65 -28.53
CA TYR A 175 -18.80 0.25 -28.24
C TYR A 175 -19.97 -0.44 -27.54
N LYS A 176 -20.18 -1.72 -27.87
CA LYS A 176 -21.03 -2.63 -27.10
C LYS A 176 -20.16 -3.46 -26.19
N ILE A 177 -20.39 -3.32 -24.87
CA ILE A 177 -19.69 -4.10 -23.85
C ILE A 177 -20.51 -5.30 -23.46
N ASN A 178 -19.88 -6.48 -23.45
CA ASN A 178 -20.48 -7.75 -23.03
C ASN A 178 -19.54 -8.47 -22.09
N GLY A 179 -20.02 -8.90 -20.92
CA GLY A 179 -19.23 -9.65 -19.97
C GLY A 179 -19.73 -9.55 -18.54
N GLN A 180 -18.92 -10.10 -17.64
CA GLN A 180 -19.21 -10.18 -16.22
C GLN A 180 -18.00 -9.74 -15.41
N LYS A 181 -18.25 -8.91 -14.40
CA LYS A 181 -17.28 -8.50 -13.40
C LYS A 181 -17.67 -9.02 -12.02
N MET A 182 -16.67 -9.24 -11.17
CA MET A 182 -16.82 -9.88 -9.87
C MET A 182 -16.10 -9.10 -8.77
N TRP A 183 -16.63 -9.14 -7.56
CA TRP A 183 -16.07 -8.46 -6.38
C TRP A 183 -15.99 -6.93 -6.52
N ILE A 184 -16.99 -6.31 -7.14
CA ILE A 184 -16.96 -4.88 -7.43
C ILE A 184 -17.45 -4.09 -6.22
N SER A 185 -16.51 -3.46 -5.53
CA SER A 185 -16.80 -2.56 -4.41
C SER A 185 -17.56 -1.34 -4.90
N ASN A 186 -18.48 -0.83 -4.07
CA ASN A 186 -19.38 0.29 -4.33
C ASN A 186 -20.43 0.03 -5.44
N ALA A 187 -20.48 -1.15 -6.05
CA ALA A 187 -21.40 -1.41 -7.16
C ALA A 187 -22.87 -1.19 -6.82
N GLY A 188 -23.26 -1.37 -5.54
CA GLY A 188 -24.66 -1.19 -5.12
C GLY A 188 -25.15 0.26 -5.06
N PHE A 189 -24.22 1.25 -5.09
CA PHE A 189 -24.58 2.67 -5.01
C PHE A 189 -23.74 3.59 -5.92
N CYS A 190 -22.81 3.03 -6.73
CA CYS A 190 -21.99 3.84 -7.62
C CYS A 190 -22.81 4.40 -8.79
N SER A 191 -22.41 5.58 -9.25
CA SER A 191 -22.99 6.27 -10.41
C SER A 191 -22.26 5.93 -11.70
N LEU A 192 -20.99 5.52 -11.62
CA LEU A 192 -20.21 5.09 -12.77
C LEU A 192 -19.23 3.96 -12.44
N PHE A 193 -18.85 3.23 -13.48
CA PHE A 193 -17.84 2.18 -13.47
C PHE A 193 -16.65 2.55 -14.35
N ILE A 194 -15.44 2.28 -13.89
CA ILE A 194 -14.27 2.17 -14.76
C ILE A 194 -14.20 0.71 -15.23
N VAL A 195 -14.58 0.46 -16.48
CA VAL A 195 -14.73 -0.89 -17.03
C VAL A 195 -13.55 -1.24 -17.91
N PHE A 196 -12.95 -2.39 -17.66
CA PHE A 196 -11.89 -2.94 -18.50
C PHE A 196 -12.45 -4.04 -19.39
N ALA A 197 -12.31 -3.85 -20.70
CA ALA A 197 -12.81 -4.78 -21.69
C ALA A 197 -11.79 -4.95 -22.84
N ARG A 198 -11.85 -6.09 -23.53
CA ARG A 198 -10.98 -6.41 -24.68
C ARG A 198 -11.67 -6.05 -25.98
N ILE A 199 -11.01 -5.23 -26.80
CA ILE A 199 -11.50 -4.93 -28.14
C ILE A 199 -11.00 -6.01 -29.11
N LYS A 200 -11.93 -6.84 -29.63
CA LYS A 200 -11.59 -7.95 -30.55
C LYS A 200 -10.42 -8.81 -30.01
N ASP A 201 -9.39 -8.97 -30.86
CA ASP A 201 -8.19 -9.80 -30.59
C ASP A 201 -7.03 -8.98 -30.02
N ASP A 202 -7.29 -7.81 -29.44
CA ASP A 202 -6.23 -6.99 -28.84
C ASP A 202 -5.50 -7.77 -27.76
N LYS A 203 -4.16 -7.62 -27.72
CA LYS A 203 -3.33 -8.24 -26.70
C LYS A 203 -3.70 -7.76 -25.28
N ASN A 204 -4.01 -6.48 -25.15
CA ASN A 204 -4.30 -5.85 -23.88
C ASN A 204 -5.76 -5.39 -23.81
N ILE A 205 -6.26 -5.28 -22.61
CA ILE A 205 -7.57 -4.68 -22.30
C ILE A 205 -7.53 -3.16 -22.52
N THR A 206 -8.70 -2.59 -22.76
CA THR A 206 -8.97 -1.14 -22.87
C THR A 206 -9.87 -0.72 -21.73
N ALA A 207 -9.75 0.51 -21.23
CA ALA A 207 -10.58 1.05 -20.16
C ALA A 207 -11.66 2.01 -20.71
N PHE A 208 -12.84 1.98 -20.09
CA PHE A 208 -13.98 2.81 -20.44
C PHE A 208 -14.63 3.41 -19.20
N ILE A 209 -15.13 4.64 -19.30
CA ILE A 209 -16.05 5.24 -18.32
C ILE A 209 -17.45 4.83 -18.70
N VAL A 210 -18.15 4.12 -17.82
CA VAL A 210 -19.51 3.60 -18.07
C VAL A 210 -20.43 4.07 -16.96
N GLU A 211 -21.43 4.89 -17.29
CA GLU A 211 -22.44 5.31 -16.33
C GLU A 211 -23.32 4.12 -15.93
N ASN A 212 -23.63 4.02 -14.64
CA ASN A 212 -24.48 2.96 -14.09
C ASN A 212 -25.95 3.22 -14.43
N ASN A 213 -26.38 2.68 -15.56
CA ASN A 213 -27.75 2.78 -16.04
C ASN A 213 -28.30 1.40 -16.38
N SER A 214 -29.30 0.93 -15.66
CA SER A 214 -29.95 -0.36 -15.89
C SER A 214 -30.65 -0.47 -17.25
N GLU A 215 -31.14 0.64 -17.80
CA GLU A 215 -31.76 0.67 -19.11
C GLU A 215 -30.75 0.44 -20.24
N ASN A 216 -29.46 0.64 -19.95
CA ASN A 216 -28.35 0.38 -20.87
C ASN A 216 -27.74 -1.04 -20.70
N GLY A 217 -28.54 -2.03 -20.30
CA GLY A 217 -28.12 -3.43 -20.24
C GLY A 217 -27.18 -3.78 -19.08
N ILE A 218 -27.06 -2.92 -18.05
CA ILE A 218 -26.28 -3.20 -16.86
C ILE A 218 -27.20 -3.83 -15.80
N THR A 219 -26.78 -4.99 -15.28
CA THR A 219 -27.44 -5.63 -14.15
C THR A 219 -26.46 -5.96 -13.05
N LEU A 220 -26.94 -5.83 -11.80
CA LEU A 220 -26.14 -6.08 -10.61
C LEU A 220 -26.59 -7.40 -9.97
N GLY A 221 -25.62 -8.21 -9.54
CA GLY A 221 -25.89 -9.36 -8.69
C GLY A 221 -26.28 -8.96 -7.27
N GLU A 222 -26.57 -9.95 -6.46
CA GLU A 222 -26.79 -9.76 -5.02
C GLU A 222 -25.51 -9.31 -4.31
N GLU A 223 -25.67 -8.78 -3.08
CA GLU A 223 -24.53 -8.44 -2.23
C GLU A 223 -23.75 -9.71 -1.83
N GLU A 224 -22.46 -9.67 -2.00
CA GLU A 224 -21.58 -10.80 -1.69
C GLU A 224 -21.52 -11.08 -0.17
N HIS A 225 -21.57 -12.36 0.19
CA HIS A 225 -21.41 -12.82 1.57
C HIS A 225 -19.94 -12.91 1.95
N LYS A 226 -19.42 -11.86 2.58
CA LYS A 226 -17.99 -11.73 2.90
C LYS A 226 -17.67 -12.09 4.36
N LEU A 227 -16.42 -12.51 4.61
CA LEU A 227 -15.90 -12.75 5.95
C LEU A 227 -15.94 -11.48 6.81
N GLY A 228 -15.38 -10.39 6.32
CA GLY A 228 -15.32 -9.06 6.93
C GLY A 228 -15.77 -7.99 5.96
N ILE A 229 -15.56 -6.71 6.34
CA ILE A 229 -16.01 -5.53 5.57
C ILE A 229 -17.48 -5.66 5.12
N ARG A 230 -18.32 -6.13 6.05
CA ARG A 230 -19.65 -6.64 5.73
C ARG A 230 -20.58 -5.62 5.11
N ALA A 231 -20.49 -4.34 5.52
CA ALA A 231 -21.31 -3.25 4.99
C ALA A 231 -20.65 -2.47 3.83
N SER A 232 -19.51 -2.91 3.31
CA SER A 232 -19.01 -2.44 2.02
C SER A 232 -19.78 -3.14 0.92
N SER A 233 -20.62 -2.41 0.17
CA SER A 233 -21.34 -2.99 -0.97
C SER A 233 -20.35 -3.60 -1.95
N THR A 234 -20.57 -4.85 -2.28
CA THR A 234 -19.70 -5.62 -3.19
C THR A 234 -20.57 -6.57 -4.00
N ARG A 235 -20.63 -6.37 -5.31
CA ARG A 235 -21.53 -7.14 -6.18
C ARG A 235 -20.83 -7.63 -7.44
N GLN A 236 -21.46 -8.57 -8.12
CA GLN A 236 -21.17 -8.87 -9.52
C GLN A 236 -21.84 -7.82 -10.40
N VAL A 237 -21.20 -7.50 -11.52
CA VAL A 237 -21.76 -6.57 -12.52
C VAL A 237 -21.78 -7.27 -13.86
N PHE A 238 -22.94 -7.27 -14.51
CA PHE A 238 -23.13 -7.89 -15.81
C PHE A 238 -23.42 -6.79 -16.85
N PHE A 239 -22.72 -6.87 -17.97
CA PHE A 239 -22.89 -6.01 -19.12
C PHE A 239 -23.48 -6.83 -20.27
N ASN A 240 -24.66 -6.45 -20.74
CA ASN A 240 -25.40 -7.12 -21.80
C ASN A 240 -25.68 -6.13 -22.92
N ASP A 241 -24.88 -6.14 -23.97
CA ASP A 241 -24.92 -5.16 -25.06
C ASP A 241 -24.89 -3.70 -24.56
N THR A 242 -24.18 -3.45 -23.48
CA THR A 242 -24.07 -2.12 -22.86
C THR A 242 -23.38 -1.16 -23.83
N ILE A 243 -24.09 -0.10 -24.22
CA ILE A 243 -23.61 0.88 -25.19
C ILE A 243 -22.79 1.95 -24.47
N VAL A 244 -21.59 2.20 -24.97
CA VAL A 244 -20.68 3.22 -24.44
C VAL A 244 -20.13 4.04 -25.61
N SER A 245 -20.25 5.36 -25.54
CA SER A 245 -19.65 6.25 -26.55
C SER A 245 -18.14 6.01 -26.65
N LYS A 246 -17.60 6.07 -27.85
CA LYS A 246 -16.13 5.99 -28.02
C LYS A 246 -15.40 7.13 -27.31
N GLU A 247 -16.07 8.26 -27.08
CA GLU A 247 -15.54 9.39 -26.33
C GLU A 247 -15.34 9.05 -24.85
N ASN A 248 -15.99 7.99 -24.34
CA ASN A 248 -15.82 7.49 -22.98
C ASN A 248 -14.73 6.41 -22.86
N MET A 249 -13.99 6.14 -23.93
CA MET A 249 -12.75 5.38 -23.83
C MET A 249 -11.72 6.19 -23.05
N LEU A 250 -11.11 5.57 -22.03
CA LEU A 250 -10.13 6.21 -21.16
C LEU A 250 -8.73 5.96 -21.70
N ALA A 251 -7.99 7.03 -22.00
CA ALA A 251 -6.72 7.01 -22.75
C ALA A 251 -6.87 6.37 -24.14
N ASN A 252 -5.90 5.53 -24.56
CA ASN A 252 -5.89 4.91 -25.88
C ASN A 252 -6.30 3.44 -25.83
N ARG A 253 -6.75 2.91 -26.98
CA ARG A 253 -7.02 1.48 -27.16
C ARG A 253 -5.82 0.63 -26.77
N GLY A 254 -6.04 -0.41 -25.96
CA GLY A 254 -5.02 -1.32 -25.48
C GLY A 254 -4.17 -0.81 -24.31
N GLU A 255 -4.43 0.39 -23.77
CA GLU A 255 -3.73 0.92 -22.60
C GLU A 255 -4.38 0.58 -21.26
N GLY A 256 -5.50 -0.14 -21.26
CA GLY A 256 -6.23 -0.47 -20.03
C GLY A 256 -5.39 -1.21 -18.99
N PHE A 257 -4.50 -2.12 -19.41
CA PHE A 257 -3.61 -2.79 -18.45
C PHE A 257 -2.61 -1.83 -17.78
N LYS A 258 -2.08 -0.85 -18.52
CA LYS A 258 -1.21 0.20 -17.97
C LYS A 258 -1.97 1.07 -16.96
N ILE A 259 -3.20 1.47 -17.31
CA ILE A 259 -4.09 2.22 -16.42
C ILE A 259 -4.33 1.43 -15.14
N ALA A 260 -4.66 0.13 -15.26
CA ALA A 260 -4.90 -0.74 -14.13
C ALA A 260 -3.69 -0.82 -13.20
N MET A 261 -2.50 -1.04 -13.73
CA MET A 261 -1.28 -1.19 -12.91
C MET A 261 -0.89 0.10 -12.19
N ASN A 262 -1.00 1.25 -12.84
CA ASN A 262 -0.67 2.53 -12.20
C ASN A 262 -1.69 2.91 -11.11
N SER A 263 -2.97 2.69 -11.34
CA SER A 263 -4.00 2.87 -10.32
C SER A 263 -3.76 1.96 -9.10
N LEU A 264 -3.33 0.71 -9.34
CA LEU A 264 -2.98 -0.23 -8.28
C LEU A 264 -1.74 0.22 -7.47
N ASN A 265 -0.75 0.88 -8.08
CA ASN A 265 0.40 1.39 -7.30
C ASN A 265 -0.02 2.44 -6.27
N VAL A 266 -0.92 3.35 -6.66
CA VAL A 266 -1.51 4.32 -5.71
C VAL A 266 -2.37 3.61 -4.67
N GLY A 267 -3.21 2.65 -5.07
CA GLY A 267 -4.00 1.84 -4.14
C GLY A 267 -3.14 1.11 -3.11
N ARG A 268 -1.98 0.60 -3.51
CA ARG A 268 -1.03 -0.12 -2.62
C ARG A 268 -0.49 0.77 -1.50
N ILE A 269 0.00 1.98 -1.83
CA ILE A 269 0.53 2.88 -0.79
C ILE A 269 -0.61 3.44 0.07
N LYS A 270 -1.78 3.73 -0.49
CA LYS A 270 -2.98 4.10 0.29
C LYS A 270 -3.37 3.01 1.28
N LEU A 271 -3.30 1.75 0.87
CA LEU A 271 -3.57 0.61 1.75
C LEU A 271 -2.52 0.49 2.87
N GLY A 272 -1.25 0.78 2.56
CA GLY A 272 -0.20 0.92 3.56
C GLY A 272 -0.55 2.00 4.60
N ALA A 273 -0.91 3.20 4.15
CA ALA A 273 -1.32 4.29 5.04
C ALA A 273 -2.55 3.91 5.89
N ALA A 274 -3.58 3.34 5.26
CA ALA A 274 -4.82 2.92 5.91
C ALA A 274 -4.61 1.95 7.08
N GLY A 275 -3.56 1.14 7.04
CA GLY A 275 -3.23 0.19 8.08
C GLY A 275 -2.62 0.79 9.34
N ILE A 276 -2.05 1.99 9.29
CA ILE A 276 -1.27 2.56 10.41
C ILE A 276 -2.18 2.92 11.60
N ASP A 277 -3.20 3.77 11.39
CA ASP A 277 -4.10 4.13 12.49
C ASP A 277 -5.02 2.98 12.90
N SER A 278 -5.29 2.04 11.98
CA SER A 278 -5.96 0.78 12.32
C SER A 278 -5.16 -0.03 13.35
N GLN A 279 -3.82 -0.15 13.17
CA GLN A 279 -2.94 -0.79 14.16
C GLN A 279 -2.93 -0.02 15.49
N ARG A 280 -2.87 1.31 15.44
CA ARG A 280 -2.91 2.16 16.63
C ARG A 280 -4.18 1.94 17.44
N ARG A 281 -5.33 1.90 16.79
CA ARG A 281 -6.63 1.62 17.42
C ARG A 281 -6.68 0.22 18.02
N LEU A 282 -6.26 -0.81 17.29
CA LEU A 282 -6.15 -2.17 17.79
C LEU A 282 -5.29 -2.24 19.05
N THR A 283 -4.14 -1.59 19.02
CA THR A 283 -3.19 -1.56 20.14
C THR A 283 -3.78 -0.84 21.35
N THR A 284 -4.36 0.36 21.17
CA THR A 284 -4.98 1.15 22.25
C THR A 284 -6.13 0.38 22.89
N THR A 285 -7.04 -0.18 22.09
CA THR A 285 -8.16 -0.97 22.60
C THR A 285 -7.68 -2.22 23.35
N SER A 286 -6.59 -2.85 22.91
CA SER A 286 -5.97 -3.98 23.61
C SER A 286 -5.33 -3.57 24.94
N ILE A 287 -4.69 -2.40 25.01
CA ILE A 287 -4.10 -1.86 26.23
C ILE A 287 -5.19 -1.53 27.26
N GLU A 288 -6.26 -0.87 26.83
CA GLU A 288 -7.40 -0.52 27.70
C GLU A 288 -7.99 -1.78 28.34
N TYR A 289 -8.32 -2.77 27.52
CA TYR A 289 -8.82 -4.05 28.04
C TYR A 289 -7.82 -4.74 28.97
N ALA A 290 -6.54 -4.78 28.62
CA ALA A 290 -5.51 -5.42 29.44
C ALA A 290 -5.32 -4.76 30.79
N ASN A 291 -5.54 -3.45 30.90
CA ASN A 291 -5.50 -2.69 32.15
C ASN A 291 -6.70 -2.98 33.05
N GLU A 292 -7.87 -3.16 32.46
CA GLU A 292 -9.12 -3.40 33.21
C GLU A 292 -9.28 -4.87 33.61
N ARG A 293 -8.93 -5.80 32.72
CA ARG A 293 -9.10 -7.24 32.93
C ARG A 293 -8.13 -7.77 33.99
N LYS A 294 -8.67 -8.38 35.03
CA LYS A 294 -7.87 -8.97 36.11
C LYS A 294 -7.93 -10.50 36.07
N GLN A 295 -6.79 -11.13 36.19
CA GLN A 295 -6.60 -12.56 36.44
C GLN A 295 -5.45 -12.76 37.42
N PHE A 296 -5.48 -13.81 38.23
CA PHE A 296 -4.47 -14.05 39.27
C PHE A 296 -4.24 -12.84 40.18
N ASN A 297 -5.33 -12.15 40.54
CA ASN A 297 -5.37 -10.97 41.40
C ASN A 297 -4.61 -9.72 40.88
N THR A 298 -4.30 -9.64 39.59
CA THR A 298 -3.67 -8.47 38.98
C THR A 298 -4.23 -8.19 37.58
N SER A 299 -4.06 -6.95 37.10
CA SER A 299 -4.38 -6.63 35.70
C SER A 299 -3.49 -7.45 34.76
N ILE A 300 -4.07 -7.95 33.65
CA ILE A 300 -3.30 -8.78 32.72
C ILE A 300 -2.17 -8.01 32.01
N SER A 301 -2.27 -6.67 31.95
CA SER A 301 -1.20 -5.80 31.47
C SER A 301 0.09 -5.91 32.29
N ASN A 302 0.07 -6.46 33.49
CA ASN A 302 1.27 -6.68 34.31
C ASN A 302 2.08 -7.91 33.89
N PHE A 303 1.49 -8.84 33.12
CA PHE A 303 2.18 -10.04 32.67
C PHE A 303 3.14 -9.76 31.52
N GLY A 304 4.35 -10.31 31.58
CA GLY A 304 5.37 -10.15 30.55
C GLY A 304 4.93 -10.59 29.16
N ALA A 305 4.13 -11.67 29.06
CA ALA A 305 3.60 -12.15 27.80
C ALA A 305 2.64 -11.11 27.13
N ILE A 306 1.84 -10.39 27.91
CA ILE A 306 0.94 -9.35 27.39
C ILE A 306 1.75 -8.10 27.00
N LYS A 307 2.71 -7.69 27.84
CA LYS A 307 3.61 -6.57 27.52
C LYS A 307 4.39 -6.81 26.25
N TYR A 308 4.88 -8.04 26.03
CA TYR A 308 5.58 -8.43 24.82
C TYR A 308 4.71 -8.24 23.57
N LYS A 309 3.47 -8.76 23.57
CA LYS A 309 2.54 -8.60 22.45
C LYS A 309 2.24 -7.13 22.13
N ILE A 310 1.97 -6.33 23.16
CA ILE A 310 1.70 -4.89 23.01
C ILE A 310 2.94 -4.16 22.47
N ALA A 311 4.14 -4.50 22.93
CA ALA A 311 5.39 -3.92 22.44
C ALA A 311 5.59 -4.21 20.93
N GLU A 312 5.35 -5.45 20.48
CA GLU A 312 5.39 -5.81 19.05
C GLU A 312 4.38 -5.01 18.22
N MET A 313 3.14 -4.87 18.70
CA MET A 313 2.09 -4.09 18.02
C MET A 313 2.51 -2.62 17.86
N ILE A 314 3.06 -2.00 18.92
CA ILE A 314 3.55 -0.61 18.89
C ILE A 314 4.75 -0.48 17.95
N THR A 315 5.68 -1.43 18.01
CA THR A 315 6.90 -1.44 17.19
C THR A 315 6.55 -1.45 15.71
N ASN A 316 5.68 -2.37 15.27
CA ASN A 316 5.29 -2.50 13.88
C ASN A 316 4.52 -1.25 13.39
N THR A 317 3.67 -0.66 14.25
CA THR A 317 2.99 0.61 13.94
C THR A 317 4.00 1.74 13.71
N TYR A 318 4.99 1.90 14.59
CA TYR A 318 6.02 2.93 14.47
C TYR A 318 6.84 2.79 13.18
N VAL A 319 7.21 1.56 12.84
CA VAL A 319 8.00 1.26 11.65
C VAL A 319 7.18 1.46 10.38
N GLY A 320 5.94 0.98 10.35
CA GLY A 320 5.01 1.17 9.23
C GLY A 320 4.76 2.65 8.93
N GLU A 321 4.52 3.45 9.97
CA GLU A 321 4.34 4.89 9.87
C GLU A 321 5.61 5.57 9.32
N SER A 322 6.79 5.20 9.83
CA SER A 322 8.08 5.75 9.38
C SER A 322 8.32 5.51 7.89
N ALA A 323 8.04 4.29 7.43
CA ALA A 323 8.24 3.90 6.04
C ALA A 323 7.20 4.54 5.10
N CYS A 324 5.94 4.63 5.53
CA CYS A 324 4.85 5.17 4.72
C CYS A 324 5.03 6.67 4.44
N TYR A 325 5.31 7.49 5.46
CA TYR A 325 5.47 8.93 5.28
C TYR A 325 6.78 9.30 4.58
N ARG A 326 7.83 8.50 4.75
CA ARG A 326 9.03 8.60 3.93
C ARG A 326 8.68 8.43 2.45
N ALA A 327 8.03 7.33 2.07
CA ALA A 327 7.66 7.07 0.70
C ALA A 327 6.69 8.12 0.13
N ALA A 328 5.70 8.55 0.93
CA ALA A 328 4.73 9.55 0.52
C ALA A 328 5.41 10.87 0.12
N LYS A 329 6.35 11.33 0.93
CA LYS A 329 7.07 12.57 0.64
C LYS A 329 8.08 12.42 -0.50
N ASP A 330 8.75 11.29 -0.60
CA ASP A 330 9.67 11.02 -1.71
C ASP A 330 8.92 11.01 -3.05
N ILE A 331 7.70 10.43 -3.12
CA ILE A 331 6.82 10.49 -4.29
C ILE A 331 6.40 11.94 -4.58
N GLU A 332 5.95 12.69 -3.58
CA GLU A 332 5.53 14.09 -3.72
C GLU A 332 6.67 14.98 -4.24
N ASP A 333 7.86 14.85 -3.64
CA ASP A 333 9.05 15.60 -4.07
C ASP A 333 9.45 15.23 -5.52
N ASN A 334 9.32 13.96 -5.91
CA ASN A 334 9.59 13.50 -7.27
C ASN A 334 8.58 14.08 -8.28
N ILE A 335 7.29 14.08 -7.94
CA ILE A 335 6.24 14.72 -8.76
C ILE A 335 6.57 16.20 -8.96
N ASN A 336 6.84 16.93 -7.88
CA ASN A 336 7.17 18.36 -7.93
C ASN A 336 8.42 18.63 -8.77
N ARG A 337 9.43 17.76 -8.70
CA ARG A 337 10.62 17.84 -9.53
C ARG A 337 10.28 17.68 -11.02
N LEU A 338 9.51 16.64 -11.37
CA LEU A 338 9.12 16.37 -12.75
C LEU A 338 8.30 17.52 -13.35
N VAL A 339 7.41 18.12 -12.56
CA VAL A 339 6.69 19.35 -12.97
C VAL A 339 7.66 20.51 -13.20
N SER A 340 8.64 20.71 -12.32
CA SER A 340 9.65 21.75 -12.46
C SER A 340 10.57 21.56 -13.69
N GLU A 341 10.68 20.32 -14.17
CA GLU A 341 11.42 19.92 -15.37
C GLU A 341 10.57 20.04 -16.66
N GLY A 342 9.31 20.48 -16.56
CA GLY A 342 8.44 20.79 -17.69
C GLY A 342 7.40 19.73 -18.03
N MET A 343 7.23 18.67 -17.21
CA MET A 343 6.11 17.74 -17.37
C MET A 343 4.81 18.40 -16.94
N THR A 344 3.70 18.01 -17.57
CA THR A 344 2.38 18.33 -17.03
C THR A 344 2.20 17.66 -15.65
N HIS A 345 1.38 18.22 -14.78
CA HIS A 345 1.14 17.63 -13.46
C HIS A 345 0.64 16.19 -13.57
N GLN A 346 -0.23 15.92 -14.53
CA GLN A 346 -0.78 14.59 -14.83
C GLN A 346 0.32 13.57 -15.19
N GLU A 347 1.23 13.93 -16.11
CA GLU A 347 2.35 13.06 -16.49
C GLU A 347 3.32 12.86 -15.34
N ALA A 348 3.59 13.91 -14.57
CA ALA A 348 4.47 13.88 -13.41
C ALA A 348 3.91 12.98 -12.29
N GLU A 349 2.62 13.01 -12.03
CA GLU A 349 1.96 12.17 -11.04
C GLU A 349 2.04 10.69 -11.44
N LEU A 350 1.71 10.37 -12.70
CA LEU A 350 1.82 9.01 -13.23
C LEU A 350 3.25 8.46 -13.11
N LYS A 351 4.23 9.24 -13.55
CA LYS A 351 5.63 8.83 -13.52
C LYS A 351 6.18 8.81 -12.11
N GLY A 352 5.80 9.77 -11.28
CA GLY A 352 6.26 9.89 -9.90
C GLY A 352 5.88 8.67 -9.07
N VAL A 353 4.64 8.20 -9.20
CA VAL A 353 4.19 6.98 -8.51
C VAL A 353 4.79 5.71 -9.12
N GLU A 354 4.90 5.62 -10.47
CA GLU A 354 5.53 4.46 -11.13
C GLU A 354 6.98 4.27 -10.69
N ASP A 355 7.72 5.37 -10.50
CA ASP A 355 9.11 5.33 -10.04
C ASP A 355 9.27 4.67 -8.66
N PHE A 356 8.26 4.75 -7.80
CA PHE A 356 8.23 4.17 -6.44
C PHE A 356 7.39 2.88 -6.33
N ALA A 357 7.14 2.18 -7.43
CA ALA A 357 6.35 0.94 -7.44
C ALA A 357 6.91 -0.15 -6.52
N VAL A 358 8.22 -0.16 -6.26
CA VAL A 358 8.88 -1.09 -5.31
C VAL A 358 8.45 -0.77 -3.89
N GLU A 359 8.58 0.48 -3.46
CA GLU A 359 8.21 0.97 -2.14
C GLU A 359 6.70 0.82 -1.89
N CYS A 360 5.86 1.15 -2.88
CA CYS A 360 4.41 0.93 -2.80
C CYS A 360 4.06 -0.54 -2.55
N SER A 361 4.76 -1.48 -3.23
CA SER A 361 4.56 -2.91 -3.05
C SER A 361 5.05 -3.40 -1.69
N ILE A 362 6.20 -2.90 -1.21
CA ILE A 362 6.75 -3.20 0.12
C ILE A 362 5.76 -2.77 1.21
N LEU A 363 5.29 -1.53 1.16
CA LEU A 363 4.38 -0.97 2.16
C LEU A 363 3.06 -1.71 2.22
N LYS A 364 2.50 -2.05 1.05
CA LYS A 364 1.26 -2.84 1.00
C LYS A 364 1.43 -4.19 1.69
N VAL A 365 2.54 -4.87 1.46
CA VAL A 365 2.80 -6.18 2.06
C VAL A 365 3.03 -6.04 3.57
N ALA A 366 4.01 -5.24 3.97
CA ALA A 366 4.41 -5.10 5.37
C ALA A 366 3.23 -4.65 6.23
N VAL A 367 2.63 -3.51 5.93
CA VAL A 367 1.58 -2.95 6.79
C VAL A 367 0.31 -3.80 6.81
N SER A 368 -0.09 -4.42 5.69
CA SER A 368 -1.26 -5.31 5.69
C SER A 368 -1.05 -6.58 6.51
N GLU A 369 0.17 -7.09 6.60
CA GLU A 369 0.52 -8.23 7.47
C GLU A 369 0.58 -7.78 8.94
N ASP A 370 1.13 -6.61 9.21
CA ASP A 370 1.19 -6.04 10.56
C ASP A 370 -0.18 -5.73 11.14
N VAL A 371 -1.12 -5.20 10.34
CA VAL A 371 -2.53 -5.01 10.75
C VAL A 371 -3.17 -6.34 11.12
N GLN A 372 -2.96 -7.39 10.30
CA GLN A 372 -3.51 -8.71 10.59
C GLN A 372 -2.89 -9.29 11.85
N ASN A 373 -1.59 -9.14 12.05
CA ASN A 373 -0.90 -9.60 13.26
C ASN A 373 -1.38 -8.84 14.50
N ALA A 374 -1.55 -7.51 14.40
CA ALA A 374 -2.08 -6.70 15.49
C ALA A 374 -3.52 -7.10 15.85
N ALA A 375 -4.35 -7.41 14.86
CA ALA A 375 -5.72 -7.88 15.08
C ALA A 375 -5.75 -9.27 15.73
N ASP A 376 -4.84 -10.17 15.33
CA ASP A 376 -4.72 -11.51 15.91
C ASP A 376 -4.27 -11.44 17.37
N GLU A 377 -3.25 -10.63 17.67
CA GLU A 377 -2.77 -10.43 19.03
C GLU A 377 -3.77 -9.69 19.91
N GLY A 378 -4.50 -8.72 19.35
CA GLY A 378 -5.58 -8.04 20.05
C GLY A 378 -6.69 -9.01 20.44
N LEU A 379 -7.14 -9.86 19.51
CA LEU A 379 -8.11 -10.91 19.77
C LEU A 379 -7.61 -11.88 20.85
N GLN A 380 -6.34 -12.27 20.79
CA GLN A 380 -5.71 -13.16 21.78
C GLN A 380 -5.62 -12.51 23.16
N ILE A 381 -5.32 -11.21 23.27
CA ILE A 381 -5.30 -10.46 24.55
C ILE A 381 -6.69 -10.43 25.18
N TYR A 382 -7.76 -10.31 24.39
CA TYR A 382 -9.14 -10.36 24.84
C TYR A 382 -9.57 -11.75 25.29
N GLY A 383 -8.86 -12.81 24.90
CA GLY A 383 -9.20 -14.20 25.21
C GLY A 383 -10.58 -14.59 24.67
N GLY A 384 -11.38 -15.30 25.46
CA GLY A 384 -12.73 -15.72 25.02
C GLY A 384 -13.65 -14.56 24.62
N MET A 385 -13.50 -13.38 25.24
CA MET A 385 -14.24 -12.20 24.86
C MET A 385 -13.85 -11.69 23.46
N GLY A 386 -12.60 -11.84 23.05
CA GLY A 386 -12.14 -11.49 21.70
C GLY A 386 -12.78 -12.32 20.58
N PHE A 387 -13.29 -13.51 20.92
CA PHE A 387 -13.98 -14.41 20.00
C PHE A 387 -15.51 -14.19 19.94
N SER A 388 -16.03 -13.26 20.78
CA SER A 388 -17.45 -12.92 20.84
C SER A 388 -17.74 -11.66 20.00
N GLU A 389 -18.89 -11.65 19.30
CA GLU A 389 -19.39 -10.47 18.57
C GLU A 389 -19.73 -9.28 19.50
N GLU A 390 -19.75 -9.47 20.83
CA GLU A 390 -19.95 -8.42 21.83
C GLU A 390 -18.73 -7.49 21.93
N ALA A 391 -17.53 -7.99 21.62
CA ALA A 391 -16.29 -7.22 21.62
C ALA A 391 -15.88 -6.84 20.17
N PRO A 392 -15.06 -5.79 19.98
CA PRO A 392 -14.72 -5.33 18.63
C PRO A 392 -13.66 -6.19 17.92
N MET A 393 -12.90 -7.02 18.65
CA MET A 393 -11.70 -7.65 18.12
C MET A 393 -11.97 -8.67 17.01
N GLU A 394 -13.06 -9.42 17.11
CA GLU A 394 -13.43 -10.42 16.10
C GLU A 394 -13.73 -9.74 14.75
N SER A 395 -14.44 -8.61 14.74
CA SER A 395 -14.73 -7.85 13.52
C SER A 395 -13.47 -7.22 12.93
N TYR A 396 -12.60 -6.65 13.75
CA TYR A 396 -11.31 -6.12 13.31
C TYR A 396 -10.44 -7.21 12.69
N TRP A 397 -10.40 -8.40 13.28
CA TRP A 397 -9.65 -9.53 12.74
C TRP A 397 -10.18 -9.95 11.36
N ARG A 398 -11.51 -10.02 11.18
CA ARG A 398 -12.14 -10.37 9.91
C ARG A 398 -11.90 -9.30 8.84
N ASP A 399 -12.02 -8.03 9.21
CA ASP A 399 -11.83 -6.91 8.29
C ASP A 399 -10.37 -6.79 7.83
N ALA A 400 -9.40 -6.97 8.72
CA ALA A 400 -7.98 -6.92 8.40
C ALA A 400 -7.58 -7.95 7.33
N ARG A 401 -8.25 -9.12 7.30
CA ARG A 401 -7.84 -10.25 6.46
C ARG A 401 -7.84 -9.96 4.96
N ILE A 402 -8.75 -9.14 4.47
CA ILE A 402 -8.87 -8.83 3.04
C ILE A 402 -7.69 -8.02 2.52
N ALA A 403 -7.06 -7.21 3.36
CA ALA A 403 -5.95 -6.34 2.98
C ALA A 403 -4.75 -7.10 2.38
N ARG A 404 -4.60 -8.38 2.70
CA ARG A 404 -3.57 -9.25 2.13
C ARG A 404 -3.94 -9.86 0.78
N ILE A 405 -5.19 -9.69 0.32
CA ILE A 405 -5.74 -10.34 -0.88
C ILE A 405 -5.94 -9.33 -2.03
N TYR A 406 -6.68 -8.25 -1.81
CA TYR A 406 -6.96 -7.27 -2.86
C TYR A 406 -5.76 -6.34 -3.13
N GLU A 407 -5.83 -5.49 -4.16
CA GLU A 407 -4.72 -4.63 -4.66
C GLU A 407 -3.49 -5.46 -5.09
N GLY A 408 -3.74 -6.69 -5.58
CA GLY A 408 -2.74 -7.74 -5.78
C GLY A 408 -2.44 -8.46 -4.47
N THR A 409 -2.44 -9.80 -4.50
CA THR A 409 -2.10 -10.57 -3.29
C THR A 409 -0.71 -10.19 -2.76
N ASN A 410 -0.45 -10.47 -1.49
CA ASN A 410 0.87 -10.17 -0.91
C ASN A 410 1.99 -10.94 -1.62
N GLU A 411 1.71 -12.14 -2.14
CA GLU A 411 2.64 -12.91 -2.97
C GLU A 411 2.94 -12.19 -4.29
N ILE A 412 1.92 -11.68 -4.97
CA ILE A 412 2.09 -10.91 -6.21
C ILE A 412 2.91 -9.65 -5.95
N ASN A 413 2.60 -8.90 -4.88
CA ASN A 413 3.36 -7.68 -4.53
C ASN A 413 4.81 -7.99 -4.18
N ARG A 414 5.10 -9.11 -3.51
CA ARG A 414 6.47 -9.56 -3.28
C ARG A 414 7.21 -9.82 -4.60
N MET A 415 6.59 -10.53 -5.53
CA MET A 415 7.20 -10.77 -6.85
C MET A 415 7.38 -9.47 -7.65
N VAL A 416 6.39 -8.58 -7.60
CA VAL A 416 6.43 -7.27 -8.25
C VAL A 416 7.57 -6.41 -7.72
N SER A 417 7.83 -6.38 -6.41
CA SER A 417 8.89 -5.56 -5.83
C SER A 417 10.27 -5.88 -6.40
N VAL A 418 10.68 -7.15 -6.42
CA VAL A 418 11.96 -7.59 -7.00
C VAL A 418 11.96 -7.44 -8.52
N GLY A 419 10.85 -7.78 -9.19
CA GLY A 419 10.71 -7.62 -10.65
C GLY A 419 10.88 -6.18 -11.11
N HIS A 420 10.26 -5.21 -10.43
CA HIS A 420 10.43 -3.77 -10.73
C HIS A 420 11.84 -3.27 -10.42
N LEU A 421 12.45 -3.70 -9.33
CA LEU A 421 13.86 -3.40 -9.02
C LEU A 421 14.78 -3.82 -10.18
N LEU A 422 14.62 -5.06 -10.67
CA LEU A 422 15.39 -5.56 -11.82
C LEU A 422 15.08 -4.79 -13.10
N LYS A 423 13.82 -4.47 -13.37
CA LYS A 423 13.42 -3.68 -14.55
C LYS A 423 14.10 -2.30 -14.53
N LYS A 424 14.15 -1.62 -13.40
CA LYS A 424 14.85 -0.32 -13.24
C LYS A 424 16.35 -0.47 -13.48
N ALA A 425 16.96 -1.56 -12.99
CA ALA A 425 18.36 -1.85 -13.23
C ALA A 425 18.67 -2.11 -14.72
N PHE A 426 17.81 -2.84 -15.43
CA PHE A 426 17.94 -3.07 -16.87
C PHE A 426 17.82 -1.77 -17.69
N LYS A 427 16.94 -0.87 -17.27
CA LYS A 427 16.78 0.46 -17.88
C LYS A 427 17.89 1.43 -17.48
N LYS A 428 18.83 1.03 -16.61
CA LYS A 428 19.91 1.86 -16.04
C LYS A 428 19.42 3.05 -15.22
N GLU A 429 18.21 2.97 -14.70
CA GLU A 429 17.65 3.97 -13.79
C GLU A 429 18.30 3.89 -12.39
N ILE A 430 18.79 2.69 -12.00
CA ILE A 430 19.60 2.46 -10.79
C ILE A 430 20.86 1.66 -11.13
N ASN A 431 21.95 1.92 -10.41
CA ASN A 431 23.23 1.21 -10.64
C ASN A 431 23.38 -0.04 -9.77
N LEU A 432 22.44 -0.98 -9.95
CA LEU A 432 22.40 -2.23 -9.18
C LEU A 432 23.65 -3.08 -9.40
N LYS A 433 24.22 -3.08 -10.61
CA LYS A 433 25.45 -3.83 -10.93
C LYS A 433 26.64 -3.37 -10.09
N LYS A 434 26.81 -2.05 -9.92
CA LYS A 434 27.86 -1.49 -9.07
C LYS A 434 27.64 -1.87 -7.61
N ALA A 435 26.40 -1.73 -7.11
CA ALA A 435 26.07 -2.08 -5.74
C ALA A 435 26.37 -3.57 -5.43
N ILE A 436 26.02 -4.49 -6.32
CA ILE A 436 26.34 -5.93 -6.19
C ILE A 436 27.86 -6.15 -6.18
N THR A 437 28.62 -5.45 -7.03
CA THR A 437 30.09 -5.58 -7.06
C THR A 437 30.69 -5.06 -5.76
N ASP A 438 30.27 -3.89 -5.30
CA ASP A 438 30.76 -3.27 -4.07
C ASP A 438 30.44 -4.14 -2.83
N SER A 439 29.22 -4.70 -2.75
CA SER A 439 28.82 -5.64 -1.70
C SER A 439 29.70 -6.91 -1.71
N THR A 440 29.98 -7.47 -2.87
CA THR A 440 30.85 -8.67 -3.00
C THR A 440 32.28 -8.38 -2.55
N ILE A 441 32.79 -7.17 -2.81
CA ILE A 441 34.11 -6.72 -2.33
C ILE A 441 34.08 -6.50 -0.82
N ASN A 442 33.05 -5.81 -0.31
CA ASN A 442 32.85 -5.56 1.12
C ASN A 442 32.81 -6.86 1.91
N SER A 443 32.13 -7.88 1.40
CA SER A 443 32.02 -9.20 2.05
C SER A 443 33.40 -9.92 2.19
N LYS A 444 34.30 -9.70 1.24
CA LYS A 444 35.67 -10.28 1.28
C LYS A 444 36.58 -9.56 2.26
N PHE A 445 36.34 -8.27 2.51
CA PHE A 445 37.21 -7.41 3.32
C PHE A 445 36.55 -6.92 4.63
N SER A 446 35.43 -7.51 5.04
CA SER A 446 34.65 -7.06 6.22
C SER A 446 35.49 -7.04 7.51
N PHE A 447 36.46 -7.98 7.66
CA PHE A 447 37.36 -8.03 8.80
C PHE A 447 38.44 -6.91 8.82
N LEU A 448 38.61 -6.17 7.70
CA LEU A 448 39.57 -5.04 7.60
C LEU A 448 38.89 -3.67 7.77
N LYS A 449 37.55 -3.62 7.79
CA LYS A 449 36.82 -2.37 7.88
C LYS A 449 36.43 -1.99 9.31
N ASN A 450 37.41 -1.71 10.16
CA ASN A 450 37.21 -0.83 11.31
C ASN A 450 37.10 0.64 10.80
N LYS A 451 36.14 0.95 9.92
CA LYS A 451 35.80 2.33 9.65
C LYS A 451 35.12 2.89 10.89
N LYS A 452 35.84 3.71 11.65
CA LYS A 452 35.29 4.56 12.69
C LYS A 452 34.22 5.49 12.03
N GLN A 453 33.00 5.02 11.88
CA GLN A 453 31.88 5.93 11.72
C GLN A 453 31.65 6.53 13.12
N ASN A 454 31.74 7.83 13.24
CA ASN A 454 31.34 8.55 14.44
C ASN A 454 29.88 8.93 14.29
N GLY A 455 29.05 8.70 15.28
CA GLY A 455 27.64 9.13 15.26
C GLY A 455 26.74 8.30 16.15
N ILE A 456 25.61 8.87 16.46
CA ILE A 456 24.47 8.22 17.10
C ILE A 456 23.91 7.18 16.09
N PHE A 457 23.41 6.03 16.55
CA PHE A 457 22.86 4.96 15.71
C PHE A 457 23.85 4.32 14.71
N LYS A 458 25.12 4.30 15.06
CA LYS A 458 26.17 3.68 14.22
C LYS A 458 25.92 2.19 14.00
N ILE A 459 25.62 1.46 15.07
CA ILE A 459 25.41 -0.01 15.04
C ILE A 459 24.17 -0.32 14.21
N GLU A 460 23.08 0.41 14.40
CA GLU A 460 21.83 0.23 13.70
C GLU A 460 21.99 0.47 12.19
N LYS A 461 22.71 1.52 11.81
CA LYS A 461 23.03 1.80 10.39
C LYS A 461 23.94 0.75 9.78
N GLU A 462 24.94 0.29 10.51
CA GLU A 462 25.80 -0.83 10.07
C GLU A 462 24.98 -2.12 9.90
N THR A 463 24.03 -2.38 10.78
CA THR A 463 23.10 -3.51 10.68
C THR A 463 22.28 -3.45 9.41
N VAL A 464 21.64 -2.30 9.11
CA VAL A 464 20.89 -2.10 7.86
C VAL A 464 21.79 -2.26 6.63
N ASN A 465 23.02 -1.75 6.65
CA ASN A 465 23.97 -1.93 5.56
C ASN A 465 24.33 -3.41 5.35
N ASN A 466 24.48 -4.18 6.43
CA ASN A 466 24.69 -5.62 6.35
C ASN A 466 23.50 -6.33 5.70
N TYR A 467 22.26 -5.92 6.01
CA TYR A 467 21.07 -6.46 5.36
C TYR A 467 21.08 -6.18 3.84
N LYS A 468 21.46 -4.95 3.43
CA LYS A 468 21.62 -4.61 2.00
C LYS A 468 22.70 -5.48 1.35
N ASP A 469 23.83 -5.68 2.00
CA ASP A 469 24.92 -6.52 1.50
C ASP A 469 24.49 -8.00 1.34
N ILE A 470 23.71 -8.55 2.28
CA ILE A 470 23.12 -9.89 2.16
C ILE A 470 22.24 -9.99 0.93
N PHE A 471 21.28 -9.07 0.78
CA PHE A 471 20.37 -9.05 -0.37
C PHE A 471 21.13 -8.95 -1.71
N LEU A 472 22.04 -7.98 -1.81
CA LEU A 472 22.83 -7.73 -3.04
C LEU A 472 23.72 -8.92 -3.39
N THR A 473 24.33 -9.56 -2.40
CA THR A 473 25.13 -10.76 -2.61
C THR A 473 24.30 -11.91 -3.15
N LEU A 474 23.14 -12.19 -2.54
CA LEU A 474 22.26 -13.26 -2.96
C LEU A 474 21.68 -13.00 -4.35
N LEU A 475 21.20 -11.80 -4.60
CA LEU A 475 20.72 -11.40 -5.92
C LEU A 475 21.82 -11.47 -6.98
N GLY A 476 23.05 -11.04 -6.65
CA GLY A 476 24.22 -11.13 -7.52
C GLY A 476 24.50 -12.56 -7.95
N HIS A 477 24.41 -13.53 -7.01
CA HIS A 477 24.55 -14.95 -7.35
C HIS A 477 23.43 -15.46 -8.26
N CYS A 478 22.18 -15.06 -8.03
CA CYS A 478 21.07 -15.41 -8.91
C CYS A 478 21.30 -14.94 -10.35
N LEU A 479 21.75 -13.69 -10.52
CA LEU A 479 21.99 -13.10 -11.83
C LEU A 479 23.23 -13.71 -12.52
N GLN A 480 24.31 -13.98 -11.77
CA GLN A 480 25.53 -14.60 -12.29
C GLN A 480 25.28 -16.03 -12.80
N ASP A 481 24.51 -16.81 -12.05
CA ASP A 481 24.14 -18.19 -12.42
C ASP A 481 22.99 -18.23 -13.42
N LYS A 482 22.50 -17.08 -13.89
CA LYS A 482 21.40 -16.93 -14.85
C LYS A 482 20.13 -17.67 -14.44
N ILE A 483 19.80 -17.63 -13.15
CA ILE A 483 18.59 -18.26 -12.65
C ILE A 483 17.38 -17.50 -13.16
N ASP A 484 16.43 -18.22 -13.76
CA ASP A 484 15.14 -17.67 -14.17
C ASP A 484 14.30 -17.39 -12.91
N LEU A 485 14.32 -16.14 -12.45
CA LEU A 485 13.63 -15.72 -11.23
C LEU A 485 12.10 -15.77 -11.39
N GLU A 486 11.57 -15.54 -12.59
CA GLU A 486 10.12 -15.59 -12.85
C GLU A 486 9.56 -17.00 -12.66
N LYS A 487 10.34 -18.02 -13.01
CA LYS A 487 9.97 -19.43 -12.80
C LYS A 487 10.26 -19.95 -11.40
N ASN A 488 11.05 -19.23 -10.60
CA ASN A 488 11.45 -19.62 -9.25
C ASN A 488 10.79 -18.71 -8.22
N GLN A 489 9.46 -18.79 -8.09
CA GLN A 489 8.68 -17.92 -7.21
C GLN A 489 9.13 -17.98 -5.74
N GLN A 490 9.47 -19.16 -5.22
CA GLN A 490 9.97 -19.31 -3.85
C GLN A 490 11.25 -18.49 -3.61
N LEU A 491 12.13 -18.46 -4.61
CA LEU A 491 13.36 -17.65 -4.56
C LEU A 491 13.04 -16.16 -4.57
N LEU A 492 12.12 -15.73 -5.45
CA LEU A 492 11.62 -14.36 -5.47
C LEU A 492 11.01 -13.92 -4.15
N LEU A 493 10.18 -14.77 -3.55
CA LEU A 493 9.56 -14.49 -2.25
C LEU A 493 10.60 -14.31 -1.16
N GLY A 494 11.62 -15.18 -1.09
CA GLY A 494 12.72 -15.06 -0.12
C GLY A 494 13.51 -13.76 -0.29
N LEU A 495 13.87 -13.40 -1.52
CA LEU A 495 14.53 -12.12 -1.82
C LEU A 495 13.65 -10.92 -1.47
N SER A 496 12.36 -10.98 -1.79
CA SER A 496 11.44 -9.91 -1.47
C SER A 496 11.26 -9.70 0.03
N ASN A 497 11.17 -10.78 0.81
CA ASN A 497 11.09 -10.66 2.27
C ASN A 497 12.32 -9.92 2.83
N ILE A 498 13.52 -10.22 2.33
CA ILE A 498 14.73 -9.48 2.73
C ILE A 498 14.64 -8.00 2.32
N LEU A 499 14.18 -7.72 1.10
CA LEU A 499 14.04 -6.35 0.59
C LEU A 499 13.05 -5.52 1.41
N ILE A 500 11.93 -6.12 1.84
CA ILE A 500 10.94 -5.50 2.73
C ILE A 500 11.58 -5.09 4.04
N GLU A 501 12.28 -6.01 4.71
CA GLU A 501 12.92 -5.75 6.00
C GLU A 501 13.99 -4.66 5.89
N ILE A 502 14.71 -4.56 4.77
CA ILE A 502 15.70 -3.50 4.53
C ILE A 502 15.02 -2.12 4.53
N TYR A 503 13.94 -1.95 3.74
CA TYR A 503 13.28 -0.66 3.62
C TYR A 503 12.62 -0.22 4.93
N MET A 504 11.94 -1.14 5.59
CA MET A 504 11.28 -0.90 6.87
C MET A 504 12.29 -0.56 7.96
N SER A 505 13.36 -1.35 8.11
CA SER A 505 14.45 -1.10 9.07
C SER A 505 15.14 0.24 8.84
N GLU A 506 15.50 0.54 7.59
CA GLU A 506 16.16 1.82 7.26
C GLU A 506 15.26 3.01 7.61
N SER A 507 13.98 2.92 7.30
CA SER A 507 13.02 4.00 7.58
C SER A 507 12.88 4.27 9.08
N ALA A 508 12.83 3.22 9.90
CA ALA A 508 12.78 3.33 11.35
C ALA A 508 14.07 3.94 11.93
N VAL A 509 15.24 3.43 11.50
CA VAL A 509 16.55 3.92 11.96
C VAL A 509 16.74 5.41 11.65
N LEU A 510 16.42 5.82 10.41
CA LEU A 510 16.58 7.21 9.97
C LEU A 510 15.63 8.16 10.72
N ARG A 511 14.36 7.76 10.96
CA ARG A 511 13.43 8.55 11.77
C ARG A 511 13.91 8.68 13.21
N THR A 512 14.34 7.59 13.80
CA THR A 512 14.83 7.59 15.19
C THR A 512 16.09 8.43 15.34
N GLU A 513 17.03 8.35 14.39
CA GLU A 513 18.23 9.21 14.36
C GLU A 513 17.84 10.70 14.29
N LYS A 514 16.92 11.06 13.39
CA LYS A 514 16.40 12.43 13.24
C LYS A 514 15.77 12.94 14.53
N ASN A 515 14.89 12.14 15.14
CA ASN A 515 14.20 12.50 16.37
C ASN A 515 15.15 12.65 17.55
N THR A 516 16.19 11.82 17.63
CA THR A 516 17.20 11.90 18.69
C THR A 516 18.07 13.15 18.54
N ILE A 517 18.46 13.50 17.33
CA ILE A 517 19.27 14.70 17.05
C ILE A 517 18.49 15.97 17.31
N ASN A 518 17.19 15.99 16.95
CA ASN A 518 16.32 17.12 17.19
C ASN A 518 15.80 17.17 18.65
N ASN A 519 16.15 16.19 19.47
CA ASN A 519 15.67 16.03 20.86
C ASN A 519 14.13 16.02 20.97
N GLU A 520 13.49 15.36 20.01
CA GLU A 520 12.03 15.19 19.97
C GLU A 520 11.52 14.38 21.18
N ASP A 521 10.27 14.61 21.55
CA ASP A 521 9.63 13.87 22.64
C ASP A 521 9.69 12.36 22.42
N ASN A 522 9.90 11.63 23.50
CA ASN A 522 9.95 10.16 23.51
C ASN A 522 11.05 9.53 22.63
N PHE A 523 12.10 10.25 22.23
CA PHE A 523 13.16 9.70 21.38
C PHE A 523 13.79 8.41 21.93
N LYS A 524 13.86 8.25 23.26
CA LYS A 524 14.37 7.02 23.87
C LYS A 524 13.46 5.82 23.60
N VAL A 525 12.14 6.00 23.75
CA VAL A 525 11.16 4.95 23.43
C VAL A 525 11.24 4.58 21.95
N LYS A 526 11.37 5.56 21.07
CA LYS A 526 11.54 5.34 19.63
C LYS A 526 12.82 4.54 19.32
N ALA A 527 13.91 4.78 20.07
CA ALA A 527 15.14 4.01 19.96
C ALA A 527 14.96 2.54 20.39
N ASP A 528 14.24 2.31 21.50
CA ASP A 528 13.91 0.96 21.95
C ASP A 528 13.06 0.21 20.93
N LEU A 529 12.01 0.85 20.38
CA LEU A 529 11.18 0.27 19.32
C LEU A 529 12.00 -0.10 18.09
N THR A 530 12.91 0.78 17.66
CA THR A 530 13.81 0.53 16.53
C THR A 530 14.73 -0.67 16.80
N SER A 531 15.26 -0.78 18.02
CA SER A 531 16.11 -1.90 18.42
C SER A 531 15.36 -3.24 18.40
N ILE A 532 14.11 -3.26 18.92
CA ILE A 532 13.23 -4.43 18.87
C ILE A 532 12.99 -4.85 17.42
N TYR A 533 12.62 -3.90 16.55
CA TYR A 533 12.38 -4.19 15.15
C TYR A 533 13.61 -4.76 14.44
N LEU A 534 14.78 -4.15 14.63
CA LEU A 534 16.03 -4.66 14.03
C LEU A 534 16.38 -6.07 14.47
N SER A 535 16.11 -6.42 15.73
CA SER A 535 16.27 -7.79 16.21
C SER A 535 15.37 -8.78 15.46
N ASN A 536 14.09 -8.45 15.32
CA ASN A 536 13.11 -9.28 14.62
C ASN A 536 13.44 -9.38 13.12
N ALA A 537 13.78 -8.25 12.49
CA ALA A 537 14.20 -8.20 11.09
C ALA A 537 15.44 -9.05 10.82
N ASN A 538 16.41 -9.06 11.75
CA ASN A 538 17.59 -9.90 11.65
C ASN A 538 17.23 -11.39 11.57
N ASP A 539 16.32 -11.86 12.40
CA ASP A 539 15.87 -13.26 12.39
C ASP A 539 15.15 -13.61 11.10
N LEU A 540 14.26 -12.72 10.62
CA LEU A 540 13.53 -12.90 9.36
C LEU A 540 14.49 -12.92 8.16
N ILE A 541 15.45 -11.99 8.10
CA ILE A 541 16.44 -11.91 7.04
C ILE A 541 17.32 -13.17 7.04
N ASN A 542 17.82 -13.61 8.19
CA ASN A 542 18.61 -14.81 8.31
C ASN A 542 17.87 -16.07 7.86
N LYS A 543 16.58 -16.20 8.22
CA LYS A 543 15.72 -17.29 7.76
C LYS A 543 15.60 -17.29 6.25
N ASN A 544 15.17 -16.17 5.66
CA ASN A 544 14.96 -16.05 4.22
C ASN A 544 16.28 -16.20 3.43
N ALA A 545 17.38 -15.65 3.93
CA ALA A 545 18.68 -15.81 3.29
C ALA A 545 19.14 -17.28 3.26
N LYS A 546 18.94 -18.05 4.34
CA LYS A 546 19.22 -19.49 4.36
C LYS A 546 18.39 -20.25 3.33
N GLU A 547 17.10 -19.94 3.22
CA GLU A 547 16.21 -20.54 2.23
C GLU A 547 16.70 -20.24 0.80
N VAL A 548 16.99 -18.97 0.51
CA VAL A 548 17.55 -18.54 -0.79
C VAL A 548 18.86 -19.28 -1.10
N ILE A 549 19.81 -19.33 -0.15
CA ILE A 549 21.07 -20.04 -0.33
C ILE A 549 20.86 -21.52 -0.67
N ASN A 550 19.91 -22.17 0.00
CA ASN A 550 19.60 -23.58 -0.25
C ASN A 550 19.01 -23.82 -1.64
N LEU A 551 18.29 -22.85 -2.19
CA LEU A 551 17.70 -22.92 -3.55
C LEU A 551 18.75 -22.66 -4.64
N ILE A 552 19.70 -21.74 -4.44
CA ILE A 552 20.64 -21.30 -5.48
C ILE A 552 21.97 -22.04 -5.46
N SER A 553 22.26 -22.86 -4.47
CA SER A 553 23.60 -23.43 -4.29
C SER A 553 23.61 -24.84 -3.71
N SER A 554 24.71 -25.55 -3.97
CA SER A 554 24.98 -26.87 -3.42
C SER A 554 26.46 -27.02 -3.02
N GLY A 555 26.79 -28.05 -2.29
CA GLY A 555 28.19 -28.42 -1.96
C GLY A 555 29.00 -27.30 -1.31
N SER A 556 30.22 -27.08 -1.79
CA SER A 556 31.13 -26.08 -1.25
C SER A 556 30.67 -24.64 -1.40
N LYS A 557 29.91 -24.32 -2.45
CA LYS A 557 29.33 -22.99 -2.66
C LYS A 557 28.32 -22.67 -1.56
N ARG A 558 27.43 -23.62 -1.25
CA ARG A 558 26.44 -23.49 -0.17
C ARG A 558 27.13 -23.22 1.17
N LYS A 559 28.16 -24.00 1.51
CA LYS A 559 28.93 -23.82 2.75
C LYS A 559 29.55 -22.43 2.83
N LYS A 560 30.13 -21.91 1.73
CA LYS A 560 30.72 -20.57 1.68
C LYS A 560 29.66 -19.47 1.92
N LEU A 561 28.48 -19.58 1.31
CA LEU A 561 27.40 -18.61 1.46
C LEU A 561 26.82 -18.64 2.90
N HIS A 562 26.64 -19.83 3.48
CA HIS A 562 26.22 -19.91 4.89
C HIS A 562 27.27 -19.30 5.83
N ASN A 563 28.55 -19.58 5.64
CA ASN A 563 29.61 -18.97 6.44
C ASN A 563 29.67 -17.43 6.31
N TYR A 564 29.17 -16.88 5.19
CA TYR A 564 29.03 -15.44 5.00
C TYR A 564 27.94 -14.84 5.87
N LEU A 565 26.78 -15.52 6.01
CA LEU A 565 25.68 -15.07 6.86
C LEU A 565 26.02 -15.00 8.35
N TYR A 566 26.96 -15.81 8.80
CA TYR A 566 27.37 -15.88 10.22
C TYR A 566 28.59 -15.01 10.56
N ARG A 567 29.06 -14.22 9.64
CA ARG A 567 30.13 -13.22 9.83
C ARG A 567 29.58 -11.82 10.00
#